data_35d0a5c3b687d88e95f67d135e2a2d1d
#
_entry.id   35d0a5c3b687d88e95f67d135e2a2d1d
#
_cell.length_a   1.000
_cell.length_b   1.000
_cell.length_c   1.000
_cell.angle_alpha   90.00
_cell.angle_beta   90.00
_cell.angle_gamma   90.00
#
_symmetry.space_group_name_H-M   'P 1'
#
loop_
_entity.id
_entity.type
_entity.pdbx_description
1 polymer ?
#
loop_
_entity_poly.entity_id
_entity_poly.type
_entity_poly.pdbx_seq_one_letter_code
_entity_poly.pdbx_strand_id
1 'polypeptide(L)'
;MSKTLYDKIWEEHLVHQQEDGTSLLFVDRHLIHEVTSPQAFEGLRNSNRKVRNPELTLAVADHNVPTTDRSKGIADEESKIQVDTLGRNCKEFGIKLFGMSDKRQGIVHIIGPEQGFTQPGNIIVCGESHTAPHGAFGALAFGIGTSEVEHVLATQTLVQKKSKNLRISVNGKLPIGVTSKDVILQIIGKIGTAGGTGYVIEYAGDVISSLTVENRMTICNMTIEGGARAGLIAPDEKIFKYLKGKPMAPKNEIWDKAVEYWSKLNSDNNANFDKEVTLKGEDIQPMVTWGTSPQDVITIDGKVPNPSDEKDNDRRNSIERSLKYMGLKPNTLIKDIKIDKVFIGSCTNGRIEDLRDAAKILKDKKIASHVKAMVVPGSGLVKEQAEQEGLDKIFLNSGFEWREPGCSMCLAMNADKLKPEERCASTSNRNFEGRQGRGGRTHLVSPAMAAAAAISGNFDDVRKYKN
;
A
#
# COMPACT_ATOMS: atom_id res chain seq x y z
N MET A 1 10.76 -31.87 -4.77
CA MET A 1 11.65 -30.69 -4.96
C MET A 1 11.36 -29.71 -3.84
N SER A 2 12.36 -28.98 -3.36
CA SER A 2 12.15 -27.90 -2.39
C SER A 2 11.41 -26.73 -3.05
N LYS A 3 10.44 -26.15 -2.36
CA LYS A 3 9.51 -25.13 -2.90
C LYS A 3 9.62 -23.82 -2.15
N THR A 4 9.48 -22.71 -2.88
CA THR A 4 9.30 -21.38 -2.27
C THR A 4 7.88 -21.27 -1.72
N LEU A 5 7.63 -20.27 -0.88
CA LEU A 5 6.28 -19.93 -0.42
C LEU A 5 5.34 -19.66 -1.62
N TYR A 6 5.83 -18.93 -2.63
CA TYR A 6 5.08 -18.68 -3.86
C TYR A 6 4.75 -19.98 -4.61
N ASP A 7 5.70 -20.91 -4.74
CA ASP A 7 5.45 -22.19 -5.42
C ASP A 7 4.38 -23.02 -4.70
N LYS A 8 4.41 -23.05 -3.36
CA LYS A 8 3.41 -23.77 -2.56
C LYS A 8 2.00 -23.22 -2.80
N ILE A 9 1.83 -21.89 -2.69
CA ILE A 9 0.53 -21.26 -2.92
C ILE A 9 0.06 -21.48 -4.35
N TRP A 10 0.95 -21.28 -5.34
CA TRP A 10 0.62 -21.47 -6.74
C TRP A 10 0.10 -22.86 -7.05
N GLU A 11 0.82 -23.89 -6.60
CA GLU A 11 0.49 -25.28 -6.90
C GLU A 11 -0.81 -25.74 -6.23
N GLU A 12 -1.10 -25.26 -5.03
CA GLU A 12 -2.34 -25.58 -4.32
C GLU A 12 -3.59 -24.95 -5.01
N HIS A 13 -3.41 -23.88 -5.77
CA HIS A 13 -4.48 -23.20 -6.48
C HIS A 13 -4.55 -23.52 -7.98
N LEU A 14 -3.64 -24.35 -8.48
CA LEU A 14 -3.58 -24.71 -9.88
C LEU A 14 -4.73 -25.64 -10.25
N VAL A 15 -5.69 -25.12 -11.03
CA VAL A 15 -6.83 -25.90 -11.55
C VAL A 15 -6.43 -26.64 -12.84
N HIS A 16 -5.72 -25.95 -13.73
CA HIS A 16 -5.27 -26.49 -15.01
C HIS A 16 -4.07 -25.71 -15.52
N GLN A 17 -3.15 -26.40 -16.20
CA GLN A 17 -2.04 -25.77 -16.89
C GLN A 17 -2.03 -26.19 -18.35
N GLN A 18 -1.92 -25.25 -19.25
CA GLN A 18 -1.79 -25.47 -20.69
C GLN A 18 -0.33 -25.77 -21.07
N GLU A 19 -0.12 -26.33 -22.26
CA GLU A 19 1.22 -26.68 -22.77
C GLU A 19 2.14 -25.46 -22.90
N ASP A 20 1.60 -24.27 -23.14
CA ASP A 20 2.35 -23.01 -23.25
C ASP A 20 2.74 -22.42 -21.88
N GLY A 21 2.43 -23.11 -20.78
CA GLY A 21 2.67 -22.67 -19.39
C GLY A 21 1.61 -21.73 -18.82
N THR A 22 0.57 -21.38 -19.60
CA THR A 22 -0.58 -20.64 -19.12
C THR A 22 -1.36 -21.49 -18.12
N SER A 23 -1.71 -20.92 -16.98
CA SER A 23 -2.32 -21.64 -15.85
C SER A 23 -3.64 -21.01 -15.46
N LEU A 24 -4.64 -21.84 -15.20
CA LEU A 24 -5.90 -21.44 -14.58
C LEU A 24 -5.78 -21.64 -13.08
N LEU A 25 -5.91 -20.57 -12.30
CA LEU A 25 -5.81 -20.58 -10.84
C LEU A 25 -7.18 -20.38 -10.22
N PHE A 26 -7.43 -21.06 -9.11
CA PHE A 26 -8.56 -20.75 -8.24
C PHE A 26 -8.23 -19.48 -7.42
N VAL A 27 -9.21 -18.59 -7.25
CA VAL A 27 -9.09 -17.35 -6.49
C VAL A 27 -9.93 -17.45 -5.21
N ASP A 28 -9.31 -17.37 -4.04
CA ASP A 28 -10.00 -17.51 -2.75
C ASP A 28 -10.81 -16.30 -2.37
N ARG A 29 -10.26 -15.10 -2.63
CA ARG A 29 -10.87 -13.84 -2.19
C ARG A 29 -10.80 -12.79 -3.27
N HIS A 30 -11.91 -12.07 -3.44
CA HIS A 30 -12.00 -10.97 -4.38
C HIS A 30 -12.42 -9.70 -3.65
N LEU A 31 -11.59 -8.67 -3.73
CA LEU A 31 -11.90 -7.34 -3.23
C LEU A 31 -12.33 -6.47 -4.39
N ILE A 32 -13.41 -5.72 -4.22
CA ILE A 32 -13.93 -4.83 -5.27
C ILE A 32 -14.25 -3.43 -4.71
N HIS A 33 -14.14 -2.43 -5.56
CA HIS A 33 -14.45 -1.05 -5.23
C HIS A 33 -15.16 -0.35 -6.41
N GLU A 34 -15.56 0.91 -6.22
CA GLU A 34 -16.44 1.63 -7.13
C GLU A 34 -15.82 1.97 -8.50
N VAL A 35 -14.48 2.01 -8.62
CA VAL A 35 -13.82 2.51 -9.83
C VAL A 35 -13.74 1.45 -10.93
N THR A 36 -13.38 0.21 -10.61
CA THR A 36 -13.09 -0.84 -11.60
C THR A 36 -14.16 -1.91 -11.70
N SER A 37 -15.20 -1.89 -10.86
CA SER A 37 -16.25 -2.91 -10.85
C SER A 37 -17.47 -2.62 -11.76
N PRO A 38 -17.83 -1.38 -12.12
CA PRO A 38 -19.08 -1.12 -12.85
C PRO A 38 -19.20 -1.90 -14.17
N GLN A 39 -18.16 -1.85 -15.02
CA GLN A 39 -18.14 -2.55 -16.31
C GLN A 39 -18.12 -4.07 -16.14
N ALA A 40 -17.49 -4.59 -15.11
CA ALA A 40 -17.48 -6.02 -14.82
C ALA A 40 -18.90 -6.53 -14.52
N PHE A 41 -19.68 -5.81 -13.72
CA PHE A 41 -21.08 -6.16 -13.45
C PHE A 41 -21.97 -6.01 -14.68
N GLU A 42 -21.72 -5.00 -15.51
CA GLU A 42 -22.43 -4.87 -16.79
C GLU A 42 -22.16 -6.06 -17.71
N GLY A 43 -20.91 -6.52 -17.81
CA GLY A 43 -20.54 -7.70 -18.57
C GLY A 43 -21.26 -8.98 -18.05
N LEU A 44 -21.38 -9.14 -16.74
CA LEU A 44 -22.15 -10.24 -16.14
C LEU A 44 -23.64 -10.21 -16.57
N ARG A 45 -24.29 -9.02 -16.54
CA ARG A 45 -25.69 -8.87 -16.99
C ARG A 45 -25.84 -9.21 -18.46
N ASN A 46 -24.99 -8.64 -19.31
CA ASN A 46 -25.04 -8.82 -20.76
C ASN A 46 -24.85 -10.29 -21.16
N SER A 47 -24.04 -11.02 -20.40
CA SER A 47 -23.78 -12.46 -20.59
C SER A 47 -24.74 -13.36 -19.80
N ASN A 48 -25.74 -12.79 -19.10
CA ASN A 48 -26.69 -13.50 -18.23
C ASN A 48 -26.00 -14.40 -17.21
N ARG A 49 -24.90 -13.93 -16.60
CA ARG A 49 -24.12 -14.65 -15.59
C ARG A 49 -24.36 -14.09 -14.20
N LYS A 50 -24.30 -14.95 -13.20
CA LYS A 50 -24.34 -14.60 -11.78
C LYS A 50 -22.92 -14.52 -11.22
N VAL A 51 -22.76 -13.85 -10.08
CA VAL A 51 -21.55 -13.99 -9.27
C VAL A 51 -21.54 -15.39 -8.67
N ARG A 52 -20.43 -16.12 -8.87
CA ARG A 52 -20.32 -17.54 -8.48
C ARG A 52 -20.38 -17.73 -6.96
N ASN A 53 -19.56 -16.97 -6.22
CA ASN A 53 -19.48 -17.05 -4.76
C ASN A 53 -19.46 -15.63 -4.16
N PRO A 54 -20.65 -15.01 -3.95
CA PRO A 54 -20.74 -13.66 -3.40
C PRO A 54 -20.08 -13.50 -2.02
N GLU A 55 -20.07 -14.57 -1.20
CA GLU A 55 -19.45 -14.58 0.14
C GLU A 55 -17.91 -14.54 0.12
N LEU A 56 -17.29 -14.87 -1.01
CA LEU A 56 -15.85 -14.76 -1.22
C LEU A 56 -15.45 -13.41 -1.85
N THR A 57 -16.42 -12.51 -2.02
CA THR A 57 -16.23 -11.15 -2.53
C THR A 57 -16.60 -10.13 -1.46
N LEU A 58 -15.74 -9.15 -1.25
CA LEU A 58 -15.98 -8.04 -0.31
C LEU A 58 -15.83 -6.71 -1.02
N ALA A 59 -16.83 -5.85 -0.88
CA ALA A 59 -16.91 -4.56 -1.54
C ALA A 59 -16.78 -3.39 -0.57
N VAL A 60 -16.15 -2.30 -1.04
CA VAL A 60 -16.09 -1.01 -0.33
C VAL A 60 -15.95 0.12 -1.32
N ALA A 61 -16.47 1.31 -0.98
CA ALA A 61 -16.18 2.54 -1.70
C ALA A 61 -15.09 3.31 -0.93
N ASP A 62 -13.99 3.65 -1.59
CA ASP A 62 -12.84 4.24 -0.94
C ASP A 62 -12.10 5.34 -1.75
N HIS A 63 -12.25 5.37 -3.06
CA HIS A 63 -11.58 6.33 -3.95
C HIS A 63 -12.37 7.63 -4.11
N ASN A 64 -13.67 7.53 -4.39
CA ASN A 64 -14.56 8.64 -4.71
C ASN A 64 -15.36 9.15 -3.50
N VAL A 65 -14.98 8.74 -2.30
CA VAL A 65 -15.66 9.17 -1.07
C VAL A 65 -15.04 10.45 -0.51
N PRO A 66 -15.85 11.38 0.03
CA PRO A 66 -15.32 12.57 0.69
C PRO A 66 -14.63 12.19 2.01
N THR A 67 -13.54 12.89 2.30
CA THR A 67 -12.82 12.80 3.58
C THR A 67 -13.17 13.94 4.53
N THR A 68 -14.08 14.82 4.12
CA THR A 68 -14.67 15.90 4.92
C THR A 68 -16.02 15.46 5.47
N ASP A 69 -16.88 16.42 5.84
CA ASP A 69 -18.21 16.18 6.39
C ASP A 69 -19.09 15.36 5.41
N ARG A 70 -19.29 14.10 5.72
CA ARG A 70 -20.06 13.13 4.92
C ARG A 70 -21.57 13.35 4.98
N SER A 71 -22.07 14.15 5.93
CA SER A 71 -23.49 14.49 6.00
C SER A 71 -23.98 15.27 4.77
N LYS A 72 -23.05 15.92 4.07
CA LYS A 72 -23.31 16.65 2.82
C LYS A 72 -23.33 15.76 1.57
N GLY A 73 -23.06 14.46 1.73
CA GLY A 73 -22.97 13.53 0.62
C GLY A 73 -21.73 13.73 -0.26
N ILE A 74 -21.78 13.21 -1.48
CA ILE A 74 -20.72 13.34 -2.50
C ILE A 74 -21.12 14.47 -3.44
N ALA A 75 -20.31 15.54 -3.48
CA ALA A 75 -20.62 16.73 -4.26
C ALA A 75 -20.32 16.55 -5.76
N ASP A 76 -19.31 15.76 -6.10
CA ASP A 76 -18.99 15.43 -7.49
C ASP A 76 -19.96 14.38 -8.01
N GLU A 77 -20.67 14.70 -9.09
CA GLU A 77 -21.75 13.85 -9.62
C GLU A 77 -21.24 12.53 -10.19
N GLU A 78 -20.08 12.52 -10.86
CA GLU A 78 -19.47 11.32 -11.41
C GLU A 78 -19.03 10.37 -10.29
N SER A 79 -18.36 10.87 -9.28
CA SER A 79 -18.00 10.15 -8.08
C SER A 79 -19.22 9.53 -7.38
N LYS A 80 -20.31 10.32 -7.28
CA LYS A 80 -21.57 9.85 -6.69
C LYS A 80 -22.18 8.71 -7.50
N ILE A 81 -22.23 8.84 -8.83
CA ILE A 81 -22.77 7.79 -9.71
C ILE A 81 -21.97 6.47 -9.53
N GLN A 82 -20.65 6.54 -9.43
CA GLN A 82 -19.80 5.35 -9.25
C GLN A 82 -20.07 4.67 -7.91
N VAL A 83 -20.14 5.43 -6.81
CA VAL A 83 -20.43 4.88 -5.47
C VAL A 83 -21.84 4.29 -5.40
N ASP A 84 -22.85 5.00 -5.93
CA ASP A 84 -24.25 4.53 -5.97
C ASP A 84 -24.38 3.27 -6.85
N THR A 85 -23.61 3.17 -7.94
CA THR A 85 -23.60 2.01 -8.84
C THR A 85 -23.01 0.80 -8.14
N LEU A 86 -21.91 0.97 -7.39
CA LEU A 86 -21.37 -0.12 -6.56
C LEU A 86 -22.43 -0.64 -5.59
N GLY A 87 -23.16 0.26 -4.92
CA GLY A 87 -24.24 -0.10 -3.98
C GLY A 87 -25.35 -0.93 -4.65
N ARG A 88 -25.82 -0.49 -5.84
CA ARG A 88 -26.82 -1.23 -6.62
C ARG A 88 -26.33 -2.62 -7.04
N ASN A 89 -25.10 -2.68 -7.58
CA ASN A 89 -24.50 -3.93 -8.01
C ASN A 89 -24.33 -4.92 -6.85
N CYS A 90 -23.82 -4.48 -5.72
CA CYS A 90 -23.66 -5.35 -4.54
C CYS A 90 -24.99 -5.90 -4.05
N LYS A 91 -26.05 -5.06 -4.03
CA LYS A 91 -27.40 -5.50 -3.66
C LYS A 91 -27.96 -6.53 -4.64
N GLU A 92 -27.81 -6.29 -5.95
CA GLU A 92 -28.31 -7.18 -7.01
C GLU A 92 -27.62 -8.55 -6.97
N PHE A 93 -26.29 -8.57 -6.81
CA PHE A 93 -25.50 -9.80 -6.87
C PHE A 93 -25.22 -10.44 -5.50
N GLY A 94 -25.80 -9.91 -4.42
CA GLY A 94 -25.70 -10.47 -3.07
C GLY A 94 -24.31 -10.31 -2.44
N ILE A 95 -23.52 -9.33 -2.85
CA ILE A 95 -22.16 -9.09 -2.36
C ILE A 95 -22.22 -8.19 -1.11
N LYS A 96 -21.39 -8.53 -0.12
CA LYS A 96 -21.25 -7.73 1.10
C LYS A 96 -20.52 -6.41 0.80
N LEU A 97 -21.18 -5.29 1.13
CA LEU A 97 -20.63 -3.94 0.96
C LEU A 97 -20.48 -3.25 2.31
N PHE A 98 -19.32 -2.62 2.52
CA PHE A 98 -19.13 -1.60 3.55
C PHE A 98 -19.31 -0.23 2.92
N GLY A 99 -20.54 0.31 2.96
CA GLY A 99 -20.89 1.62 2.43
C GLY A 99 -20.37 2.76 3.30
N MET A 100 -20.52 4.01 2.84
CA MET A 100 -19.97 5.22 3.52
C MET A 100 -20.44 5.42 4.96
N SER A 101 -21.61 4.92 5.33
CA SER A 101 -22.16 5.00 6.69
C SER A 101 -21.78 3.81 7.57
N ASP A 102 -21.15 2.77 7.01
CA ASP A 102 -20.67 1.63 7.79
C ASP A 102 -19.35 1.98 8.48
N LYS A 103 -19.27 1.77 9.79
CA LYS A 103 -18.02 2.04 10.54
C LYS A 103 -16.82 1.21 10.06
N ARG A 104 -17.04 0.13 9.33
CA ARG A 104 -15.99 -0.70 8.72
C ARG A 104 -15.54 -0.20 7.36
N GLN A 105 -16.19 0.87 6.84
CA GLN A 105 -15.74 1.49 5.59
C GLN A 105 -14.32 2.01 5.73
N GLY A 106 -13.53 1.86 4.68
CA GLY A 106 -12.14 2.27 4.62
C GLY A 106 -11.50 1.85 3.32
N ILE A 107 -10.21 2.02 3.22
CA ILE A 107 -9.44 1.64 2.03
C ILE A 107 -9.53 0.12 1.82
N VAL A 108 -9.80 -0.29 0.60
CA VAL A 108 -10.06 -1.69 0.22
C VAL A 108 -8.97 -2.66 0.72
N HIS A 109 -7.70 -2.26 0.70
CA HIS A 109 -6.59 -3.09 1.17
C HIS A 109 -6.32 -3.00 2.68
N ILE A 110 -7.09 -2.22 3.42
CA ILE A 110 -7.07 -2.17 4.90
C ILE A 110 -8.22 -2.97 5.47
N ILE A 111 -9.42 -2.87 4.90
CA ILE A 111 -10.60 -3.56 5.43
C ILE A 111 -10.48 -5.10 5.37
N GLY A 112 -9.85 -5.65 4.32
CA GLY A 112 -9.65 -7.09 4.18
C GLY A 112 -8.89 -7.70 5.38
N PRO A 113 -7.70 -7.21 5.71
CA PRO A 113 -6.96 -7.59 6.92
C PRO A 113 -7.73 -7.35 8.22
N GLU A 114 -8.33 -6.17 8.39
CA GLU A 114 -9.08 -5.82 9.61
C GLU A 114 -10.23 -6.77 9.90
N GLN A 115 -10.89 -7.28 8.87
CA GLN A 115 -11.99 -8.22 9.00
C GLN A 115 -11.54 -9.69 9.09
N GLY A 116 -10.24 -10.00 8.87
CA GLY A 116 -9.75 -11.38 8.75
C GLY A 116 -10.19 -12.05 7.44
N PHE A 117 -10.59 -11.26 6.44
CA PHE A 117 -10.88 -11.74 5.09
C PHE A 117 -9.59 -12.14 4.36
N THR A 118 -8.49 -11.45 4.65
CA THR A 118 -7.14 -11.81 4.22
C THR A 118 -6.58 -12.89 5.13
N GLN A 119 -6.19 -14.03 4.55
CA GLN A 119 -5.65 -15.16 5.30
C GLN A 119 -4.41 -15.74 4.61
N PRO A 120 -3.45 -16.30 5.37
CA PRO A 120 -2.28 -16.96 4.79
C PRO A 120 -2.66 -18.06 3.79
N GLY A 121 -1.86 -18.18 2.74
CA GLY A 121 -2.06 -19.18 1.69
C GLY A 121 -3.11 -18.84 0.65
N ASN A 122 -3.95 -17.82 0.86
CA ASN A 122 -4.97 -17.44 -0.12
C ASN A 122 -4.38 -16.80 -1.37
N ILE A 123 -5.07 -16.95 -2.51
CA ILE A 123 -4.94 -16.05 -3.67
C ILE A 123 -6.02 -14.97 -3.54
N ILE A 124 -5.57 -13.70 -3.50
CA ILE A 124 -6.42 -12.52 -3.33
C ILE A 124 -6.24 -11.57 -4.51
N VAL A 125 -7.35 -11.17 -5.13
CA VAL A 125 -7.33 -10.24 -6.25
C VAL A 125 -8.21 -9.02 -6.03
N CYS A 126 -7.86 -7.92 -6.69
CA CYS A 126 -8.64 -6.69 -6.71
C CYS A 126 -8.38 -5.96 -8.02
N GLY A 127 -9.35 -5.21 -8.52
CA GLY A 127 -9.19 -4.32 -9.67
C GLY A 127 -8.33 -3.07 -9.38
N GLU A 128 -7.29 -3.20 -8.55
CA GLU A 128 -6.41 -2.12 -8.09
C GLU A 128 -4.96 -2.62 -7.99
N SER A 129 -4.01 -1.81 -8.48
CA SER A 129 -2.60 -2.23 -8.59
C SER A 129 -1.93 -2.49 -7.24
N HIS A 130 -2.34 -1.80 -6.17
CA HIS A 130 -1.77 -1.97 -4.83
C HIS A 130 -2.47 -3.06 -4.00
N THR A 131 -2.78 -4.20 -4.61
CA THR A 131 -3.34 -5.37 -3.90
C THR A 131 -2.28 -6.16 -3.12
N ALA A 132 -1.01 -5.95 -3.41
CA ALA A 132 0.11 -6.64 -2.79
C ALA A 132 0.24 -6.53 -1.24
N PRO A 133 -0.35 -5.54 -0.47
CA PRO A 133 -0.29 -5.54 0.99
C PRO A 133 -0.74 -6.84 1.67
N HIS A 134 -1.67 -7.55 1.07
CA HIS A 134 -2.15 -8.84 1.61
C HIS A 134 -1.04 -9.91 1.67
N GLY A 135 0.03 -9.74 0.88
CA GLY A 135 1.23 -10.59 0.93
C GLY A 135 1.99 -10.53 2.26
N ALA A 136 1.77 -9.49 3.07
CA ALA A 136 2.26 -9.41 4.45
C ALA A 136 1.73 -10.52 5.35
N PHE A 137 0.60 -11.11 4.97
CA PHE A 137 -0.04 -12.25 5.63
C PHE A 137 0.37 -13.61 5.05
N GLY A 138 1.25 -13.64 4.06
CA GLY A 138 1.57 -14.86 3.33
C GLY A 138 0.48 -15.26 2.33
N ALA A 139 -0.29 -14.30 1.83
CA ALA A 139 -1.25 -14.48 0.75
C ALA A 139 -0.65 -14.04 -0.60
N LEU A 140 -0.87 -14.78 -1.66
CA LEU A 140 -0.50 -14.34 -3.01
C LEU A 140 -1.53 -13.33 -3.49
N ALA A 141 -1.17 -12.05 -3.49
CA ALA A 141 -2.11 -10.98 -3.77
C ALA A 141 -1.60 -10.03 -4.85
N PHE A 142 -2.45 -9.74 -5.84
CA PHE A 142 -2.09 -8.87 -6.96
C PHE A 142 -3.29 -8.22 -7.65
N GLY A 143 -3.02 -7.10 -8.31
CA GLY A 143 -4.01 -6.36 -9.08
C GLY A 143 -4.36 -7.03 -10.39
N ILE A 144 -5.63 -6.88 -10.81
CA ILE A 144 -6.17 -7.42 -12.06
C ILE A 144 -6.92 -6.33 -12.86
N GLY A 145 -7.05 -6.52 -14.16
CA GLY A 145 -7.81 -5.63 -15.02
C GLY A 145 -9.33 -5.83 -14.90
N THR A 146 -10.11 -4.86 -15.40
CA THR A 146 -11.58 -4.88 -15.31
C THR A 146 -12.21 -6.13 -15.93
N SER A 147 -11.72 -6.61 -17.07
CA SER A 147 -12.18 -7.86 -17.69
C SER A 147 -11.86 -9.10 -16.87
N GLU A 148 -10.73 -9.07 -16.16
CA GLU A 148 -10.38 -10.14 -15.22
C GLU A 148 -11.26 -10.08 -13.95
N VAL A 149 -11.68 -8.89 -13.50
CA VAL A 149 -12.67 -8.72 -12.41
C VAL A 149 -13.98 -9.42 -12.78
N GLU A 150 -14.50 -9.21 -14.01
CA GLU A 150 -15.69 -9.90 -14.51
C GLU A 150 -15.48 -11.42 -14.50
N HIS A 151 -14.34 -11.88 -15.04
CA HIS A 151 -14.02 -13.31 -15.11
C HIS A 151 -13.98 -13.96 -13.73
N VAL A 152 -13.33 -13.33 -12.74
CA VAL A 152 -13.26 -13.85 -11.37
C VAL A 152 -14.63 -13.86 -10.70
N LEU A 153 -15.44 -12.81 -10.87
CA LEU A 153 -16.82 -12.79 -10.35
C LEU A 153 -17.65 -13.96 -10.90
N ALA A 154 -17.51 -14.25 -12.22
CA ALA A 154 -18.27 -15.29 -12.89
C ALA A 154 -17.79 -16.71 -12.57
N THR A 155 -16.50 -16.92 -12.38
CA THR A 155 -15.88 -18.25 -12.39
C THR A 155 -15.10 -18.61 -11.13
N GLN A 156 -14.72 -17.66 -10.31
CA GLN A 156 -13.79 -17.80 -9.18
C GLN A 156 -12.41 -18.30 -9.62
N THR A 157 -12.03 -18.05 -10.88
CA THR A 157 -10.73 -18.46 -11.43
C THR A 157 -10.07 -17.31 -12.18
N LEU A 158 -8.78 -17.44 -12.46
CA LEU A 158 -8.01 -16.46 -13.18
C LEU A 158 -6.93 -17.14 -14.04
N VAL A 159 -6.76 -16.67 -15.27
CA VAL A 159 -5.72 -17.13 -16.17
C VAL A 159 -4.45 -16.33 -15.96
N GLN A 160 -3.34 -16.98 -15.60
CA GLN A 160 -2.06 -16.32 -15.33
C GLN A 160 -0.88 -17.16 -15.86
N LYS A 161 0.27 -16.51 -16.07
CA LYS A 161 1.56 -17.17 -16.25
C LYS A 161 2.36 -17.10 -14.95
N LYS A 162 3.01 -18.21 -14.58
CA LYS A 162 3.82 -18.27 -13.36
C LYS A 162 5.00 -17.31 -13.46
N SER A 163 5.17 -16.44 -12.47
CA SER A 163 6.30 -15.53 -12.33
C SER A 163 7.53 -16.28 -11.80
N LYS A 164 8.71 -15.67 -11.96
CA LYS A 164 9.95 -16.12 -11.32
C LYS A 164 9.97 -15.74 -9.84
N ASN A 165 10.84 -16.41 -9.08
CA ASN A 165 11.05 -16.16 -7.66
C ASN A 165 12.21 -15.20 -7.43
N LEU A 166 11.98 -14.06 -6.76
CA LEU A 166 13.03 -13.15 -6.29
C LEU A 166 12.98 -13.09 -4.77
N ARG A 167 14.11 -13.36 -4.08
CA ARG A 167 14.22 -13.15 -2.64
C ARG A 167 14.97 -11.85 -2.34
N ILE A 168 14.40 -11.02 -1.45
CA ILE A 168 15.07 -9.84 -0.91
C ILE A 168 15.19 -10.00 0.59
N SER A 169 16.43 -10.15 1.07
CA SER A 169 16.73 -10.31 2.49
C SER A 169 17.29 -9.03 3.08
N VAL A 170 16.71 -8.57 4.18
CA VAL A 170 17.21 -7.42 4.95
C VAL A 170 17.61 -7.94 6.33
N ASN A 171 18.91 -8.05 6.56
CA ASN A 171 19.48 -8.66 7.76
C ASN A 171 19.95 -7.59 8.76
N GLY A 172 20.14 -8.01 10.02
CA GLY A 172 20.60 -7.15 11.10
C GLY A 172 19.47 -6.35 11.75
N LYS A 173 19.70 -5.08 12.10
CA LYS A 173 18.76 -4.23 12.83
C LYS A 173 18.62 -2.86 12.18
N LEU A 174 17.43 -2.27 12.26
CA LEU A 174 17.21 -0.91 11.80
C LEU A 174 17.75 0.11 12.83
N PRO A 175 18.41 1.18 12.36
CA PRO A 175 18.76 2.31 13.21
C PRO A 175 17.52 3.02 13.76
N ILE A 176 17.70 3.78 14.83
CA ILE A 176 16.65 4.63 15.40
C ILE A 176 16.16 5.62 14.33
N GLY A 177 14.85 5.76 14.20
CA GLY A 177 14.25 6.69 13.23
C GLY A 177 13.93 6.09 11.87
N VAL A 178 14.47 4.91 11.56
CA VAL A 178 14.20 4.18 10.33
C VAL A 178 12.94 3.30 10.49
N THR A 179 12.09 3.30 9.47
CA THR A 179 10.82 2.55 9.45
C THR A 179 10.76 1.62 8.22
N SER A 180 9.72 0.81 8.15
CA SER A 180 9.46 -0.05 6.98
C SER A 180 9.33 0.75 5.67
N LYS A 181 8.86 2.00 5.73
CA LYS A 181 8.79 2.87 4.55
C LYS A 181 10.19 3.19 4.01
N ASP A 182 11.14 3.46 4.90
CA ASP A 182 12.52 3.72 4.52
C ASP A 182 13.18 2.46 3.93
N VAL A 183 12.86 1.29 4.52
CA VAL A 183 13.34 -0.02 4.02
C VAL A 183 12.88 -0.26 2.58
N ILE A 184 11.58 -0.11 2.30
CA ILE A 184 11.07 -0.38 0.95
C ILE A 184 11.54 0.68 -0.07
N LEU A 185 11.67 1.94 0.33
CA LEU A 185 12.24 2.98 -0.52
C LEU A 185 13.72 2.68 -0.84
N GLN A 186 14.51 2.23 0.13
CA GLN A 186 15.89 1.79 -0.10
C GLN A 186 15.96 0.60 -1.05
N ILE A 187 15.06 -0.38 -0.90
CA ILE A 187 14.97 -1.54 -1.80
C ILE A 187 14.68 -1.06 -3.22
N ILE A 188 13.65 -0.23 -3.43
CA ILE A 188 13.27 0.29 -4.76
C ILE A 188 14.40 1.13 -5.35
N GLY A 189 15.04 1.98 -4.55
CA GLY A 189 16.22 2.73 -4.99
C GLY A 189 17.36 1.86 -5.48
N LYS A 190 17.55 0.68 -4.85
CA LYS A 190 18.60 -0.29 -5.21
C LYS A 190 18.28 -1.12 -6.46
N ILE A 191 17.04 -1.63 -6.57
CA ILE A 191 16.67 -2.52 -7.69
C ILE A 191 16.10 -1.77 -8.90
N GLY A 192 15.66 -0.52 -8.71
CA GLY A 192 14.94 0.27 -9.71
C GLY A 192 13.47 -0.14 -9.84
N THR A 193 12.68 0.67 -10.55
CA THR A 193 11.25 0.43 -10.80
C THR A 193 10.96 -0.77 -11.72
N ALA A 194 11.96 -1.30 -12.40
CA ALA A 194 11.86 -2.48 -13.27
C ALA A 194 12.56 -3.72 -12.69
N GLY A 195 13.23 -3.61 -11.55
CA GLY A 195 14.08 -4.68 -11.00
C GLY A 195 13.34 -5.95 -10.61
N GLY A 196 12.04 -5.84 -10.33
CA GLY A 196 11.15 -6.94 -10.01
C GLY A 196 10.26 -7.41 -11.17
N THR A 197 10.43 -6.86 -12.38
CA THR A 197 9.58 -7.22 -13.54
C THR A 197 9.68 -8.70 -13.86
N GLY A 198 8.53 -9.38 -13.91
CA GLY A 198 8.45 -10.83 -14.13
C GLY A 198 8.66 -11.68 -12.89
N TYR A 199 8.80 -11.06 -11.71
CA TYR A 199 9.00 -11.76 -10.44
C TYR A 199 7.83 -11.57 -9.47
N VAL A 200 7.70 -12.54 -8.56
CA VAL A 200 7.11 -12.37 -7.23
C VAL A 200 8.27 -12.25 -6.24
N ILE A 201 8.20 -11.24 -5.36
CA ILE A 201 9.26 -10.99 -4.36
C ILE A 201 8.88 -11.62 -3.03
N GLU A 202 9.74 -12.48 -2.49
CA GLU A 202 9.68 -12.91 -1.09
C GLU A 202 10.65 -12.07 -0.26
N TYR A 203 10.13 -11.38 0.74
CA TYR A 203 10.93 -10.61 1.68
C TYR A 203 11.27 -11.45 2.90
N ALA A 204 12.54 -11.42 3.30
CA ALA A 204 13.10 -12.26 4.37
C ALA A 204 14.18 -11.49 5.16
N GLY A 205 14.76 -12.16 6.17
CA GLY A 205 15.82 -11.63 7.02
C GLY A 205 15.32 -11.07 8.34
N ASP A 206 16.29 -10.76 9.24
CA ASP A 206 15.99 -10.37 10.64
C ASP A 206 15.14 -9.12 10.74
N VAL A 207 15.43 -8.12 9.90
CA VAL A 207 14.64 -6.87 9.85
C VAL A 207 13.19 -7.19 9.51
N ILE A 208 12.94 -7.95 8.43
CA ILE A 208 11.58 -8.26 7.96
C ILE A 208 10.81 -9.06 9.03
N SER A 209 11.46 -10.05 9.63
CA SER A 209 10.88 -10.86 10.70
C SER A 209 10.55 -10.05 11.95
N SER A 210 11.34 -9.00 12.25
CA SER A 210 11.11 -8.13 13.39
C SER A 210 9.92 -7.19 13.22
N LEU A 211 9.54 -6.85 11.96
CA LEU A 211 8.46 -5.91 11.66
C LEU A 211 7.11 -6.36 12.23
N THR A 212 6.28 -5.38 12.58
CA THR A 212 4.86 -5.59 12.88
C THR A 212 4.08 -5.92 11.62
N VAL A 213 2.83 -6.34 11.77
CA VAL A 213 1.97 -6.69 10.62
C VAL A 213 1.77 -5.48 9.71
N GLU A 214 1.49 -4.32 10.28
CA GLU A 214 1.29 -3.06 9.56
C GLU A 214 2.55 -2.62 8.81
N ASN A 215 3.70 -2.77 9.43
CA ASN A 215 4.98 -2.49 8.78
C ASN A 215 5.28 -3.45 7.62
N ARG A 216 4.94 -4.74 7.75
CA ARG A 216 5.01 -5.71 6.64
C ARG A 216 4.07 -5.35 5.50
N MET A 217 2.86 -4.85 5.82
CA MET A 217 1.92 -4.37 4.80
C MET A 217 2.51 -3.19 4.02
N THR A 218 3.27 -2.29 4.66
CA THR A 218 3.98 -1.20 3.96
C THR A 218 5.00 -1.74 2.96
N ILE A 219 5.81 -2.73 3.34
CA ILE A 219 6.78 -3.38 2.45
C ILE A 219 6.07 -3.99 1.23
N CYS A 220 5.06 -4.82 1.48
CA CYS A 220 4.33 -5.51 0.40
C CYS A 220 3.54 -4.53 -0.47
N ASN A 221 2.98 -3.46 0.09
CA ASN A 221 2.24 -2.44 -0.67
C ASN A 221 3.07 -1.85 -1.81
N MET A 222 4.32 -1.49 -1.51
CA MET A 222 5.18 -0.82 -2.48
C MET A 222 5.99 -1.79 -3.37
N THR A 223 5.75 -3.09 -3.29
CA THR A 223 6.40 -4.09 -4.14
C THR A 223 6.14 -3.82 -5.63
N ILE A 224 4.94 -3.38 -5.98
CA ILE A 224 4.56 -3.03 -7.35
C ILE A 224 5.38 -1.86 -7.89
N GLU A 225 5.86 -0.97 -7.03
CA GLU A 225 6.71 0.17 -7.42
C GLU A 225 8.13 -0.27 -7.81
N GLY A 226 8.55 -1.47 -7.40
CA GLY A 226 9.75 -2.15 -7.90
C GLY A 226 9.51 -2.99 -9.15
N GLY A 227 8.29 -2.94 -9.73
CA GLY A 227 7.90 -3.65 -10.97
C GLY A 227 7.48 -5.11 -10.76
N ALA A 228 7.46 -5.64 -9.54
CA ALA A 228 7.09 -7.02 -9.28
C ALA A 228 5.57 -7.25 -9.30
N ARG A 229 5.16 -8.48 -9.59
CA ARG A 229 3.74 -8.88 -9.65
C ARG A 229 3.08 -8.90 -8.28
N ALA A 230 3.81 -9.38 -7.25
CA ALA A 230 3.36 -9.47 -5.87
C ALA A 230 4.55 -9.46 -4.91
N GLY A 231 4.29 -9.15 -3.64
CA GLY A 231 5.25 -9.29 -2.56
C GLY A 231 4.70 -10.25 -1.50
N LEU A 232 5.55 -11.10 -0.95
CA LEU A 232 5.20 -12.10 0.05
C LEU A 232 6.11 -12.01 1.26
N ILE A 233 5.55 -12.21 2.44
CA ILE A 233 6.28 -12.46 3.68
C ILE A 233 5.68 -13.71 4.30
N ALA A 234 6.51 -14.69 4.67
CA ALA A 234 6.04 -15.90 5.31
C ALA A 234 5.24 -15.57 6.59
N PRO A 235 4.06 -16.16 6.79
CA PRO A 235 3.27 -15.92 7.99
C PRO A 235 3.94 -16.50 9.23
N ASP A 236 3.75 -15.83 10.35
CA ASP A 236 4.29 -16.22 11.66
C ASP A 236 3.28 -15.96 12.78
N GLU A 237 3.68 -16.17 14.03
CA GLU A 237 2.87 -15.97 15.22
C GLU A 237 2.26 -14.54 15.30
N LYS A 238 2.93 -13.50 14.75
CA LYS A 238 2.37 -12.14 14.72
C LYS A 238 1.13 -12.08 13.84
N ILE A 239 1.16 -12.77 12.68
CA ILE A 239 0.02 -12.86 11.76
C ILE A 239 -1.11 -13.67 12.40
N PHE A 240 -0.80 -14.79 13.05
CA PHE A 240 -1.82 -15.61 13.71
C PHE A 240 -2.49 -14.81 14.83
N LYS A 241 -1.71 -14.13 15.67
CA LYS A 241 -2.23 -13.24 16.71
C LYS A 241 -3.10 -12.12 16.16
N TYR A 242 -2.71 -11.51 15.05
CA TYR A 242 -3.47 -10.44 14.39
C TYR A 242 -4.83 -10.92 13.88
N LEU A 243 -4.89 -12.13 13.31
CA LEU A 243 -6.11 -12.72 12.73
C LEU A 243 -7.05 -13.32 13.78
N LYS A 244 -6.51 -13.74 14.93
CA LYS A 244 -7.32 -14.42 15.97
C LYS A 244 -8.51 -13.57 16.43
N GLY A 245 -9.70 -14.11 16.30
CA GLY A 245 -10.93 -13.42 16.71
C GLY A 245 -11.47 -12.38 15.73
N LYS A 246 -10.84 -12.17 14.58
CA LYS A 246 -11.39 -11.29 13.53
C LYS A 246 -12.70 -11.87 12.98
N PRO A 247 -13.65 -11.00 12.53
CA PRO A 247 -15.01 -11.44 12.17
C PRO A 247 -15.08 -12.53 11.09
N MET A 248 -14.19 -12.48 10.09
CA MET A 248 -14.15 -13.40 8.95
C MET A 248 -12.98 -14.39 9.01
N ALA A 249 -12.21 -14.41 10.10
CA ALA A 249 -11.17 -15.41 10.34
C ALA A 249 -11.83 -16.75 10.77
N PRO A 250 -11.14 -17.88 10.56
CA PRO A 250 -11.56 -19.18 11.05
C PRO A 250 -11.82 -19.16 12.56
N LYS A 251 -12.74 -20.01 13.03
CA LYS A 251 -13.14 -20.07 14.45
C LYS A 251 -13.05 -21.51 14.96
N ASN A 252 -12.89 -21.66 16.27
CA ASN A 252 -12.89 -22.94 16.97
C ASN A 252 -11.90 -23.96 16.35
N GLU A 253 -12.31 -25.19 16.14
CA GLU A 253 -11.47 -26.24 15.55
C GLU A 253 -10.93 -25.92 14.15
N ILE A 254 -11.67 -25.09 13.37
CA ILE A 254 -11.20 -24.65 12.05
C ILE A 254 -10.00 -23.70 12.22
N TRP A 255 -9.99 -22.91 13.29
CA TRP A 255 -8.85 -22.05 13.61
C TRP A 255 -7.56 -22.86 13.85
N ASP A 256 -7.65 -23.91 14.65
CA ASP A 256 -6.49 -24.73 14.98
C ASP A 256 -5.92 -25.43 13.72
N LYS A 257 -6.78 -25.95 12.86
CA LYS A 257 -6.40 -26.51 11.56
C LYS A 257 -5.80 -25.47 10.63
N ALA A 258 -6.33 -24.27 10.64
CA ALA A 258 -5.81 -23.16 9.83
C ALA A 258 -4.40 -22.77 10.31
N VAL A 259 -4.17 -22.63 11.61
CA VAL A 259 -2.84 -22.32 12.18
C VAL A 259 -1.85 -23.43 11.86
N GLU A 260 -2.24 -24.71 11.96
CA GLU A 260 -1.41 -25.84 11.59
C GLU A 260 -0.99 -25.77 10.11
N TYR A 261 -1.92 -25.42 9.22
CA TYR A 261 -1.62 -25.24 7.80
C TYR A 261 -0.73 -24.00 7.57
N TRP A 262 -1.09 -22.85 8.15
CA TRP A 262 -0.37 -21.59 7.98
C TRP A 262 1.09 -21.66 8.47
N SER A 263 1.35 -22.42 9.53
CA SER A 263 2.72 -22.61 10.04
C SER A 263 3.66 -23.34 9.09
N LYS A 264 3.11 -24.03 8.07
CA LYS A 264 3.85 -24.72 7.00
C LYS A 264 4.11 -23.83 5.77
N LEU A 265 3.51 -22.63 5.74
CA LEU A 265 3.62 -21.67 4.63
C LEU A 265 4.88 -20.81 4.76
N ASN A 266 6.01 -21.44 4.57
CA ASN A 266 7.34 -20.83 4.46
C ASN A 266 8.10 -21.49 3.32
N SER A 267 9.07 -20.83 2.73
CA SER A 267 9.98 -21.43 1.77
C SER A 267 10.81 -22.51 2.44
N ASP A 268 11.00 -23.63 1.75
CA ASP A 268 11.85 -24.70 2.24
C ASP A 268 13.31 -24.23 2.35
N ASN A 269 14.08 -24.80 3.28
CA ASN A 269 15.48 -24.36 3.53
C ASN A 269 16.35 -24.36 2.28
N ASN A 270 16.10 -25.30 1.36
CA ASN A 270 16.83 -25.45 0.10
C ASN A 270 16.01 -25.00 -1.12
N ALA A 271 15.03 -24.13 -0.92
CA ALA A 271 14.25 -23.56 -2.03
C ALA A 271 15.15 -22.71 -2.94
N ASN A 272 14.97 -22.87 -4.24
CA ASN A 272 15.74 -22.15 -5.24
C ASN A 272 15.01 -20.86 -5.64
N PHE A 273 15.72 -19.74 -5.60
CA PHE A 273 15.25 -18.45 -6.08
C PHE A 273 16.01 -18.10 -7.37
N ASP A 274 15.29 -17.60 -8.38
CA ASP A 274 15.89 -17.19 -9.66
C ASP A 274 16.83 -15.98 -9.47
N LYS A 275 16.57 -15.15 -8.45
CA LYS A 275 17.40 -13.99 -8.10
C LYS A 275 17.34 -13.74 -6.59
N GLU A 276 18.45 -13.29 -6.05
CA GLU A 276 18.53 -12.89 -4.64
C GLU A 276 19.20 -11.52 -4.49
N VAL A 277 18.70 -10.72 -3.55
CA VAL A 277 19.26 -9.41 -3.18
C VAL A 277 19.34 -9.34 -1.67
N THR A 278 20.48 -8.91 -1.15
CA THR A 278 20.69 -8.75 0.29
C THR A 278 21.02 -7.28 0.62
N LEU A 279 20.43 -6.80 1.70
CA LEU A 279 20.70 -5.50 2.32
C LEU A 279 21.05 -5.70 3.80
N LYS A 280 21.82 -4.76 4.34
CA LYS A 280 22.07 -4.64 5.79
C LYS A 280 21.13 -3.59 6.36
N GLY A 281 20.41 -3.92 7.42
CA GLY A 281 19.48 -3.00 8.08
C GLY A 281 20.18 -1.77 8.64
N GLU A 282 21.40 -1.93 9.15
CA GLU A 282 22.22 -0.87 9.74
C GLU A 282 22.60 0.24 8.72
N ASP A 283 22.65 -0.10 7.42
CA ASP A 283 22.99 0.84 6.37
C ASP A 283 21.80 1.70 5.91
N ILE A 284 20.57 1.35 6.34
CA ILE A 284 19.36 2.06 5.96
C ILE A 284 19.17 3.30 6.83
N GLN A 285 18.87 4.42 6.21
CA GLN A 285 18.62 5.70 6.88
C GLN A 285 17.21 6.22 6.55
N PRO A 286 16.72 7.26 7.25
CA PRO A 286 15.49 7.93 6.85
C PRO A 286 15.60 8.44 5.40
N MET A 287 14.60 8.09 4.57
CA MET A 287 14.62 8.27 3.12
C MET A 287 13.61 9.31 2.66
N VAL A 288 13.95 10.01 1.58
CA VAL A 288 13.06 10.98 0.89
C VAL A 288 13.19 10.78 -0.60
N THR A 289 12.08 10.72 -1.36
CA THR A 289 12.16 10.79 -2.81
C THR A 289 12.37 12.23 -3.26
N TRP A 290 13.34 12.46 -4.15
CA TRP A 290 13.65 13.79 -4.68
C TRP A 290 13.05 14.04 -6.07
N GLY A 291 12.72 12.99 -6.82
CA GLY A 291 12.24 13.05 -8.19
C GLY A 291 10.78 12.60 -8.36
N THR A 292 10.45 12.18 -9.58
CA THR A 292 9.09 11.82 -10.01
C THR A 292 8.84 10.30 -10.04
N SER A 293 9.70 9.53 -9.40
CA SER A 293 9.63 8.09 -9.31
C SER A 293 10.05 7.62 -7.91
N PRO A 294 9.50 6.52 -7.36
CA PRO A 294 9.95 5.96 -6.08
C PRO A 294 11.42 5.53 -6.06
N GLN A 295 12.03 5.22 -7.22
CA GLN A 295 13.46 4.93 -7.32
C GLN A 295 14.35 6.18 -7.20
N ASP A 296 13.79 7.38 -7.39
CA ASP A 296 14.48 8.65 -7.22
C ASP A 296 14.53 9.02 -5.74
N VAL A 297 15.19 8.22 -4.95
CA VAL A 297 15.23 8.29 -3.49
C VAL A 297 16.65 8.51 -2.98
N ILE A 298 16.78 9.24 -1.87
CA ILE A 298 18.03 9.49 -1.19
C ILE A 298 17.81 9.62 0.31
N THR A 299 18.87 9.51 1.09
CA THR A 299 18.83 9.71 2.54
C THR A 299 18.55 11.17 2.89
N ILE A 300 17.97 11.41 4.07
CA ILE A 300 17.67 12.78 4.57
C ILE A 300 18.90 13.68 4.63
N ASP A 301 20.08 13.11 4.83
CA ASP A 301 21.35 13.84 4.87
C ASP A 301 21.97 14.06 3.47
N GLY A 302 21.34 13.55 2.43
CA GLY A 302 21.83 13.59 1.06
C GLY A 302 21.54 14.90 0.33
N LYS A 303 21.99 14.93 -0.93
CA LYS A 303 21.77 16.04 -1.88
C LYS A 303 21.06 15.53 -3.12
N VAL A 304 20.21 16.36 -3.69
CA VAL A 304 19.60 16.14 -5.00
C VAL A 304 20.70 15.87 -6.04
N PRO A 305 20.60 14.81 -6.86
CA PRO A 305 21.64 14.47 -7.84
C PRO A 305 21.93 15.59 -8.83
N ASN A 306 23.18 15.65 -9.27
CA ASN A 306 23.59 16.53 -10.36
C ASN A 306 23.61 15.71 -11.67
N PRO A 307 22.81 16.07 -12.68
CA PRO A 307 22.80 15.36 -13.97
C PRO A 307 24.18 15.23 -14.62
N SER A 308 25.06 16.24 -14.40
CA SER A 308 26.42 16.25 -14.97
C SER A 308 27.32 15.14 -14.42
N ASP A 309 26.98 14.56 -13.25
CA ASP A 309 27.75 13.48 -12.64
C ASP A 309 27.31 12.08 -13.17
N GLU A 310 26.19 12.03 -13.91
CA GLU A 310 25.64 10.80 -14.47
C GLU A 310 26.25 10.51 -15.85
N LYS A 311 26.75 9.30 -16.02
CA LYS A 311 27.41 8.85 -17.26
C LYS A 311 26.41 8.30 -18.27
N ASP A 312 25.35 7.67 -17.80
CA ASP A 312 24.28 7.13 -18.64
C ASP A 312 23.38 8.28 -19.12
N ASN A 313 23.23 8.40 -20.43
CA ASN A 313 22.47 9.49 -21.05
C ASN A 313 20.98 9.42 -20.73
N ASP A 314 20.38 8.22 -20.70
CA ASP A 314 18.96 8.07 -20.43
C ASP A 314 18.65 8.41 -18.97
N ARG A 315 19.53 7.99 -18.06
CA ARG A 315 19.45 8.34 -16.65
C ARG A 315 19.65 9.84 -16.43
N ARG A 316 20.61 10.45 -17.11
CA ARG A 316 20.84 11.91 -17.08
C ARG A 316 19.59 12.68 -17.50
N ASN A 317 19.02 12.34 -18.65
CA ASN A 317 17.79 12.96 -19.16
C ASN A 317 16.61 12.78 -18.18
N SER A 318 16.51 11.61 -17.56
CA SER A 318 15.50 11.33 -16.54
C SER A 318 15.67 12.22 -15.31
N ILE A 319 16.91 12.41 -14.84
CA ILE A 319 17.21 13.29 -13.71
C ILE A 319 16.85 14.74 -14.06
N GLU A 320 17.26 15.25 -15.23
CA GLU A 320 16.94 16.59 -15.69
C GLU A 320 15.43 16.86 -15.76
N ARG A 321 14.67 15.90 -16.32
CA ARG A 321 13.21 15.97 -16.37
C ARG A 321 12.60 16.01 -14.97
N SER A 322 13.04 15.14 -14.07
CA SER A 322 12.56 15.08 -12.68
C SER A 322 12.86 16.39 -11.94
N LEU A 323 14.08 16.94 -12.07
CA LEU A 323 14.46 18.22 -11.47
C LEU A 323 13.62 19.37 -11.96
N LYS A 324 13.37 19.43 -13.28
CA LYS A 324 12.53 20.46 -13.89
C LYS A 324 11.11 20.40 -13.35
N TYR A 325 10.50 19.21 -13.31
CA TYR A 325 9.14 19.04 -12.79
C TYR A 325 9.05 19.38 -11.30
N MET A 326 9.98 18.83 -10.51
CA MET A 326 10.04 19.05 -9.07
C MET A 326 10.50 20.46 -8.69
N GLY A 327 10.96 21.28 -9.64
CA GLY A 327 11.46 22.63 -9.37
C GLY A 327 12.66 22.62 -8.41
N LEU A 328 13.55 21.65 -8.56
CA LEU A 328 14.75 21.49 -7.74
C LEU A 328 16.01 21.82 -8.53
N LYS A 329 17.02 22.34 -7.84
CA LYS A 329 18.36 22.56 -8.40
C LYS A 329 19.28 21.37 -8.05
N PRO A 330 20.19 20.99 -8.94
CA PRO A 330 21.25 20.03 -8.62
C PRO A 330 21.98 20.40 -7.31
N ASN A 331 22.39 19.39 -6.56
CA ASN A 331 23.13 19.55 -5.30
C ASN A 331 22.38 20.24 -4.16
N THR A 332 21.07 20.53 -4.29
CA THR A 332 20.26 21.02 -3.17
C THR A 332 20.25 19.98 -2.04
N LEU A 333 20.53 20.39 -0.81
CA LEU A 333 20.39 19.53 0.36
C LEU A 333 18.92 19.18 0.55
N ILE A 334 18.60 17.92 0.86
CA ILE A 334 17.22 17.51 1.11
C ILE A 334 16.59 18.34 2.22
N LYS A 335 17.34 18.63 3.27
CA LYS A 335 16.89 19.45 4.42
C LYS A 335 16.57 20.93 4.06
N ASP A 336 17.04 21.41 2.92
CA ASP A 336 16.75 22.78 2.47
C ASP A 336 15.47 22.87 1.62
N ILE A 337 14.85 21.75 1.29
CA ILE A 337 13.64 21.68 0.47
C ILE A 337 12.44 22.03 1.34
N LYS A 338 11.84 23.19 1.08
CA LYS A 338 10.61 23.65 1.73
C LYS A 338 9.41 22.83 1.27
N ILE A 339 8.45 22.63 2.14
CA ILE A 339 7.17 21.96 1.86
C ILE A 339 5.99 22.91 2.10
N ASP A 340 4.91 22.74 1.34
CA ASP A 340 3.68 23.49 1.47
C ASP A 340 2.57 22.68 2.12
N LYS A 341 2.62 21.34 1.92
CA LYS A 341 1.59 20.42 2.40
C LYS A 341 2.19 19.14 2.98
N VAL A 342 1.48 18.55 3.93
CA VAL A 342 1.76 17.21 4.45
C VAL A 342 0.52 16.35 4.34
N PHE A 343 0.70 15.13 3.83
CA PHE A 343 -0.34 14.10 3.78
C PHE A 343 0.13 12.84 4.50
N ILE A 344 -0.61 12.44 5.55
CA ILE A 344 -0.44 11.16 6.25
C ILE A 344 -1.70 10.33 6.02
N GLY A 345 -1.57 9.18 5.40
CA GLY A 345 -2.69 8.33 5.02
C GLY A 345 -2.32 7.31 3.95
N SER A 346 -3.29 6.91 3.12
CA SER A 346 -3.13 5.91 2.05
C SER A 346 -3.16 4.46 2.57
N CYS A 347 -3.38 3.49 1.68
CA CYS A 347 -3.21 2.06 1.99
C CYS A 347 -1.80 1.71 2.47
N THR A 348 -0.83 2.55 2.16
CA THR A 348 0.57 2.36 2.56
C THR A 348 0.80 2.68 4.03
N ASN A 349 0.30 3.82 4.52
CA ASN A 349 0.59 4.32 5.87
C ASN A 349 -0.61 5.06 6.50
N GLY A 350 -1.80 4.47 6.43
CA GLY A 350 -3.01 4.99 7.09
C GLY A 350 -3.52 4.09 8.22
N ARG A 351 -2.71 3.17 8.73
CA ARG A 351 -3.09 2.24 9.81
C ARG A 351 -2.75 2.82 11.19
N ILE A 352 -3.25 2.18 12.23
CA ILE A 352 -3.12 2.70 13.61
C ILE A 352 -1.66 2.92 14.03
N GLU A 353 -0.74 2.03 13.68
CA GLU A 353 0.69 2.18 14.01
C GLU A 353 1.33 3.37 13.30
N ASP A 354 0.97 3.58 12.03
CA ASP A 354 1.43 4.73 11.24
C ASP A 354 1.04 6.06 11.90
N LEU A 355 -0.21 6.13 12.40
CA LEU A 355 -0.74 7.30 13.11
C LEU A 355 -0.05 7.51 14.45
N ARG A 356 0.19 6.42 15.20
CA ARG A 356 0.94 6.46 16.47
C ARG A 356 2.37 6.97 16.28
N ASP A 357 3.06 6.52 15.22
CA ASP A 357 4.43 6.95 14.94
C ASP A 357 4.52 8.43 14.59
N ALA A 358 3.59 8.93 13.79
CA ALA A 358 3.50 10.36 13.50
C ALA A 358 3.13 11.19 14.74
N ALA A 359 2.14 10.72 15.51
CA ALA A 359 1.68 11.40 16.72
C ALA A 359 2.79 11.53 17.80
N LYS A 360 3.67 10.52 17.94
CA LYS A 360 4.84 10.60 18.84
C LYS A 360 5.75 11.79 18.50
N ILE A 361 5.94 12.07 17.22
CA ILE A 361 6.78 13.19 16.77
C ILE A 361 6.07 14.53 17.00
N LEU A 362 4.75 14.58 16.79
CA LEU A 362 3.91 15.80 16.89
C LEU A 362 3.58 16.20 18.32
N LYS A 363 3.69 15.29 19.29
CA LYS A 363 3.28 15.54 20.66
C LYS A 363 3.93 16.82 21.21
N ASP A 364 3.09 17.72 21.73
CA ASP A 364 3.45 19.03 22.30
C ASP A 364 4.16 19.99 21.31
N LYS A 365 4.00 19.78 20.00
CA LYS A 365 4.59 20.61 18.95
C LYS A 365 3.52 21.16 18.01
N LYS A 366 3.84 22.26 17.34
CA LYS A 366 3.02 22.87 16.30
C LYS A 366 3.69 22.73 14.94
N ILE A 367 2.88 22.58 13.90
CA ILE A 367 3.38 22.63 12.52
C ILE A 367 3.77 24.05 12.13
N ALA A 368 4.66 24.19 11.16
CA ALA A 368 5.05 25.49 10.61
C ALA A 368 3.82 26.22 10.02
N SER A 369 3.72 27.52 10.29
CA SER A 369 2.53 28.32 9.99
C SER A 369 2.10 28.35 8.52
N HIS A 370 3.02 28.11 7.60
CA HIS A 370 2.76 28.06 6.15
C HIS A 370 2.39 26.67 5.65
N VAL A 371 2.56 25.63 6.46
CA VAL A 371 2.28 24.25 6.07
C VAL A 371 0.82 23.91 6.32
N LYS A 372 0.17 23.31 5.34
CA LYS A 372 -1.14 22.68 5.47
C LYS A 372 -0.96 21.18 5.62
N ALA A 373 -1.43 20.64 6.72
CA ALA A 373 -1.25 19.23 7.02
C ALA A 373 -2.57 18.52 7.23
N MET A 374 -2.71 17.32 6.67
CA MET A 374 -3.88 16.47 6.89
C MET A 374 -3.47 15.05 7.23
N VAL A 375 -4.28 14.41 8.04
CA VAL A 375 -4.18 12.98 8.36
C VAL A 375 -5.50 12.29 8.06
N VAL A 376 -5.42 11.20 7.32
CA VAL A 376 -6.57 10.42 6.84
C VAL A 376 -6.44 9.00 7.37
N PRO A 377 -7.23 8.60 8.38
CA PRO A 377 -7.25 7.21 8.83
C PRO A 377 -7.64 6.26 7.69
N GLY A 378 -7.05 5.07 7.67
CA GLY A 378 -7.27 4.13 6.57
C GLY A 378 -8.64 3.45 6.59
N SER A 379 -9.30 3.41 7.75
CA SER A 379 -10.66 2.88 7.90
C SER A 379 -11.38 3.56 9.07
N GLY A 380 -12.70 3.37 9.14
CA GLY A 380 -13.49 3.84 10.27
C GLY A 380 -13.10 3.15 11.58
N LEU A 381 -12.64 1.89 11.54
CA LEU A 381 -12.13 1.19 12.71
C LEU A 381 -10.79 1.76 13.19
N VAL A 382 -9.89 2.10 12.27
CA VAL A 382 -8.64 2.83 12.62
C VAL A 382 -8.95 4.20 13.21
N LYS A 383 -9.92 4.93 12.62
CA LYS A 383 -10.35 6.24 13.13
C LYS A 383 -10.89 6.13 14.55
N GLU A 384 -11.82 5.20 14.78
CA GLU A 384 -12.41 4.95 16.12
C GLU A 384 -11.31 4.61 17.15
N GLN A 385 -10.38 3.73 16.80
CA GLN A 385 -9.27 3.37 17.69
C GLN A 385 -8.34 4.56 17.95
N ALA A 386 -8.00 5.33 16.94
CA ALA A 386 -7.14 6.51 17.08
C ALA A 386 -7.78 7.58 17.97
N GLU A 387 -9.10 7.79 17.88
CA GLU A 387 -9.85 8.70 18.73
C GLU A 387 -9.94 8.19 20.17
N GLN A 388 -10.13 6.89 20.39
CA GLN A 388 -10.07 6.28 21.73
C GLN A 388 -8.70 6.43 22.38
N GLU A 389 -7.62 6.38 21.61
CA GLU A 389 -6.25 6.60 22.07
C GLU A 389 -5.89 8.10 22.21
N GLY A 390 -6.76 9.02 21.77
CA GLY A 390 -6.55 10.46 21.81
C GLY A 390 -5.55 10.97 20.76
N LEU A 391 -5.24 10.18 19.72
CA LEU A 391 -4.33 10.59 18.66
C LEU A 391 -4.90 11.74 17.82
N ASP A 392 -6.22 11.77 17.60
CA ASP A 392 -6.94 12.86 16.95
C ASP A 392 -6.64 14.21 17.60
N LYS A 393 -6.64 14.26 18.95
CA LYS A 393 -6.33 15.47 19.72
C LYS A 393 -4.88 15.92 19.54
N ILE A 394 -3.93 14.98 19.43
CA ILE A 394 -2.52 15.31 19.16
C ILE A 394 -2.40 15.95 17.77
N PHE A 395 -3.01 15.35 16.73
CA PHE A 395 -3.00 15.89 15.38
C PHE A 395 -3.67 17.27 15.30
N LEU A 396 -4.88 17.42 15.83
CA LEU A 396 -5.61 18.69 15.86
C LEU A 396 -4.85 19.77 16.63
N ASN A 397 -4.31 19.43 17.80
CA ASN A 397 -3.53 20.38 18.60
C ASN A 397 -2.25 20.80 17.87
N SER A 398 -1.64 19.93 17.08
CA SER A 398 -0.47 20.27 16.27
C SER A 398 -0.80 21.13 15.06
N GLY A 399 -2.07 21.19 14.63
CA GLY A 399 -2.53 21.97 13.47
C GLY A 399 -2.83 21.14 12.21
N PHE A 400 -2.91 19.82 12.35
CA PHE A 400 -3.39 18.94 11.27
C PHE A 400 -4.92 18.99 11.15
N GLU A 401 -5.41 18.78 9.96
CA GLU A 401 -6.81 18.44 9.71
C GLU A 401 -7.02 16.94 9.95
N TRP A 402 -7.99 16.58 10.82
CA TRP A 402 -8.41 15.21 11.08
C TRP A 402 -9.55 14.87 10.13
N ARG A 403 -9.35 13.84 9.28
CA ARG A 403 -10.21 13.55 8.15
C ARG A 403 -11.02 12.26 8.33
N GLU A 404 -12.06 12.10 7.50
CA GLU A 404 -12.79 10.83 7.36
C GLU A 404 -12.00 9.82 6.51
N PRO A 405 -12.20 8.49 6.74
CA PRO A 405 -11.43 7.44 6.09
C PRO A 405 -11.61 7.38 4.56
N GLY A 406 -10.54 7.13 3.83
CA GLY A 406 -10.55 6.95 2.38
C GLY A 406 -9.18 7.07 1.75
N CYS A 407 -9.09 6.89 0.44
CA CYS A 407 -7.84 7.02 -0.31
C CYS A 407 -7.32 8.47 -0.39
N SER A 408 -8.22 9.47 -0.33
CA SER A 408 -7.87 10.89 -0.28
C SER A 408 -6.86 11.30 -1.36
N MET A 409 -5.81 12.00 -0.98
CA MET A 409 -4.74 12.45 -1.89
C MET A 409 -3.90 11.33 -2.50
N CYS A 410 -4.05 10.06 -2.10
CA CYS A 410 -3.23 8.98 -2.68
C CYS A 410 -3.38 8.89 -4.21
N LEU A 411 -4.59 9.08 -4.72
CA LEU A 411 -4.91 9.11 -6.16
C LEU A 411 -5.54 10.43 -6.61
N ALA A 412 -5.94 11.29 -5.67
CA ALA A 412 -6.59 12.57 -5.92
C ALA A 412 -7.86 12.48 -6.81
N MET A 413 -8.65 11.41 -6.64
CA MET A 413 -9.95 11.24 -7.32
C MET A 413 -11.08 11.99 -6.61
N ASN A 414 -10.84 12.54 -5.44
CA ASN A 414 -11.78 13.37 -4.67
C ASN A 414 -11.30 14.84 -4.60
N ALA A 415 -11.86 15.63 -3.69
CA ALA A 415 -11.51 17.05 -3.52
C ALA A 415 -10.09 17.28 -2.97
N ASP A 416 -9.46 16.25 -2.37
CA ASP A 416 -8.13 16.35 -1.78
C ASP A 416 -7.06 16.28 -2.86
N LYS A 417 -6.59 17.45 -3.30
CA LYS A 417 -5.60 17.58 -4.40
C LYS A 417 -4.52 18.61 -4.06
N LEU A 418 -3.35 18.41 -4.65
CA LEU A 418 -2.33 19.44 -4.73
C LEU A 418 -2.68 20.46 -5.83
N LYS A 419 -2.35 21.70 -5.57
CA LYS A 419 -2.31 22.74 -6.60
C LYS A 419 -1.02 22.61 -7.43
N PRO A 420 -0.99 23.19 -8.65
CA PRO A 420 0.25 23.26 -9.42
C PRO A 420 1.40 23.84 -8.58
N GLU A 421 2.57 23.20 -8.65
CA GLU A 421 3.80 23.53 -7.93
C GLU A 421 3.76 23.35 -6.40
N GLU A 422 2.60 23.10 -5.80
CA GLU A 422 2.49 22.82 -4.36
C GLU A 422 3.28 21.54 -4.01
N ARG A 423 4.15 21.63 -3.02
CA ARG A 423 5.06 20.56 -2.62
C ARG A 423 4.57 19.85 -1.39
N CYS A 424 4.48 18.52 -1.47
CA CYS A 424 3.94 17.69 -0.41
C CYS A 424 4.94 16.66 0.10
N ALA A 425 5.13 16.60 1.42
CA ALA A 425 5.67 15.43 2.09
C ALA A 425 4.54 14.44 2.33
N SER A 426 4.60 13.27 1.68
CA SER A 426 3.47 12.34 1.56
C SER A 426 3.84 10.92 1.97
N THR A 427 2.96 10.26 2.71
CA THR A 427 3.10 8.84 3.05
C THR A 427 2.45 7.91 2.03
N SER A 428 1.99 8.42 0.89
CA SER A 428 1.46 7.60 -0.20
C SER A 428 2.53 6.68 -0.83
N ASN A 429 2.16 5.92 -1.84
CA ASN A 429 3.03 4.92 -2.46
C ASN A 429 3.65 5.38 -3.79
N ARG A 430 3.05 6.36 -4.46
CA ARG A 430 3.49 6.85 -5.78
C ARG A 430 3.65 8.36 -5.80
N ASN A 431 4.62 8.83 -6.59
CA ASN A 431 4.93 10.26 -6.75
C ASN A 431 5.20 10.67 -8.21
N PHE A 432 4.67 9.94 -9.18
CA PHE A 432 4.79 10.35 -10.58
C PHE A 432 4.07 11.67 -10.85
N GLU A 433 4.43 12.32 -11.95
CA GLU A 433 3.87 13.61 -12.35
C GLU A 433 2.34 13.63 -12.33
N GLY A 434 1.75 14.54 -11.55
CA GLY A 434 0.31 14.70 -11.43
C GLY A 434 -0.42 13.73 -10.51
N ARG A 435 0.26 12.77 -9.86
CA ARG A 435 -0.38 11.72 -9.04
C ARG A 435 -1.31 12.28 -7.96
N GLN A 436 -0.89 13.30 -7.24
CA GLN A 436 -1.68 13.93 -6.16
C GLN A 436 -2.35 15.25 -6.60
N GLY A 437 -2.41 15.51 -7.90
CA GLY A 437 -2.96 16.72 -8.50
C GLY A 437 -2.05 17.21 -9.63
N ARG A 438 -2.67 17.79 -10.67
CA ARG A 438 -1.94 18.26 -11.86
C ARG A 438 -0.88 19.29 -11.48
N GLY A 439 0.38 19.04 -11.83
CA GLY A 439 1.52 19.90 -11.51
C GLY A 439 1.97 19.88 -10.04
N GLY A 440 1.35 19.04 -9.20
CA GLY A 440 1.74 18.87 -7.79
C GLY A 440 3.06 18.13 -7.65
N ARG A 441 3.86 18.49 -6.66
CA ARG A 441 5.21 17.97 -6.40
C ARG A 441 5.21 17.10 -5.16
N THR A 442 5.24 15.78 -5.35
CA THR A 442 5.12 14.81 -4.25
C THR A 442 6.46 14.17 -3.90
N HIS A 443 6.80 14.19 -2.63
CA HIS A 443 7.95 13.47 -2.06
C HIS A 443 7.43 12.38 -1.12
N LEU A 444 7.86 11.14 -1.35
CA LEU A 444 7.49 10.02 -0.47
C LEU A 444 8.41 9.97 0.74
N VAL A 445 7.79 9.85 1.91
CA VAL A 445 8.45 9.76 3.20
C VAL A 445 7.70 8.82 4.15
N SER A 446 8.33 8.44 5.26
CA SER A 446 7.64 7.74 6.35
C SER A 446 6.69 8.65 7.14
N PRO A 447 5.70 8.11 7.88
CA PRO A 447 4.80 8.92 8.72
C PRO A 447 5.54 9.82 9.71
N ALA A 448 6.57 9.30 10.35
CA ALA A 448 7.40 10.06 11.29
C ALA A 448 8.18 11.19 10.59
N MET A 449 8.72 10.94 9.39
CA MET A 449 9.38 11.95 8.56
C MET A 449 8.40 13.02 8.06
N ALA A 450 7.18 12.63 7.70
CA ALA A 450 6.12 13.57 7.33
C ALA A 450 5.76 14.50 8.49
N ALA A 451 5.66 13.96 9.71
CA ALA A 451 5.41 14.74 10.91
C ALA A 451 6.58 15.70 11.22
N ALA A 452 7.83 15.23 11.10
CA ALA A 452 9.01 16.08 11.29
C ALA A 452 9.03 17.24 10.28
N ALA A 453 8.73 16.93 8.99
CA ALA A 453 8.66 17.93 7.94
C ALA A 453 7.53 18.96 8.19
N ALA A 454 6.39 18.53 8.73
CA ALA A 454 5.31 19.45 9.11
C ALA A 454 5.74 20.47 10.17
N ILE A 455 6.50 20.03 11.17
CA ILE A 455 6.99 20.89 12.25
C ILE A 455 8.01 21.91 11.72
N SER A 456 8.98 21.45 10.93
CA SER A 456 10.08 22.30 10.46
C SER A 456 9.69 23.19 9.27
N GLY A 457 8.69 22.79 8.47
CA GLY A 457 8.35 23.42 7.20
C GLY A 457 9.27 23.07 6.03
N ASN A 458 10.27 22.23 6.28
CA ASN A 458 11.22 21.66 5.32
C ASN A 458 11.31 20.14 5.59
N PHE A 459 11.96 19.37 4.73
CA PHE A 459 12.36 18.04 5.16
C PHE A 459 13.34 18.13 6.31
N ASP A 460 13.12 17.36 7.35
CA ASP A 460 13.99 17.33 8.52
C ASP A 460 14.21 15.91 9.02
N ASP A 461 15.31 15.73 9.74
CA ASP A 461 15.71 14.45 10.28
C ASP A 461 14.87 14.07 11.49
N VAL A 462 14.04 13.05 11.33
CA VAL A 462 13.17 12.55 12.40
C VAL A 462 13.94 12.13 13.66
N ARG A 463 15.23 11.78 13.54
CA ARG A 463 16.08 11.38 14.67
C ARG A 463 16.26 12.50 15.69
N LYS A 464 16.14 13.78 15.30
CA LYS A 464 16.16 14.93 16.20
C LYS A 464 14.94 15.03 17.13
N TYR A 465 13.85 14.37 16.79
CA TYR A 465 12.56 14.46 17.50
C TYR A 465 12.30 13.26 18.42
N LYS A 466 13.19 12.29 18.43
CA LYS A 466 13.10 11.12 19.31
C LYS A 466 13.94 11.37 20.57
N ASN A 467 13.28 11.62 21.67
CA ASN A 467 13.86 11.54 23.03
C ASN A 467 13.84 10.09 23.50
#